data_3d1acc4e4c4b46587ef2aab21b204d48
#
_entry.id   3d1acc4e4c4b46587ef2aab21b204d48
#
_cell.length_a   1.000
_cell.length_b   1.000
_cell.length_c   1.000
_cell.angle_alpha   90.00
_cell.angle_beta   90.00
_cell.angle_gamma   90.00
#
_symmetry.space_group_name_H-M   'P 1'
#
loop_
_entity.id
_entity.type
_entity.pdbx_description
1 polymer ?
#
loop_
_entity_poly.entity_id
_entity_poly.type
_entity_poly.pdbx_seq_one_letter_code
_entity_poly.pdbx_strand_id
1 'polypeptide(L)'
;DEGPYLPGVNYVIRSDGRRIRVTGRNAADVSETIELDYTVERQLVDGDVVLFNRQPSLHRMSMMAHRVRIMPGKTFRFNLCVCPPYNADFDGDEMNLHVLQSDEARAEARILMQVQENILSPRYGGPIIGAIHDHITGIYYLTHDNPKFDRTRTLNIISKLSNIEMPEAAGKENGNEYWTGKQLFSMILPKDLRATFKASICQNCDKCRKEKCEFDSYVKVRNGVLQCGTIDAKSIGNSKGKILDRIARDYGPERVRQFIDEVTRLALGAIMDRGFSTGIDDEDIPEEAKMQIQEFNKECIDKVTTFVQSFHDRTLDQMPGRSLEETLEVEVMKVLGQARDQAGKIAGKHLGMENSAVVMAKSGARGSMLNLSQMAGCVGQQAVRGERLSRGYSNRTLPHFEKRDLGAYAKGFVSNSYKTGLSPTEFFFHAMGGREGLVDTAVRTSRSGYMQRRLISALEDLKLMGDGTVRNTADTIIQFEYGEDGADPARSVQGKAIDLDDLFTEVLGDDADKLLYIETKEVGEDYGTIEKDEMEYIEEEEGGFEEPEFGGE
;
A
#
# COMPACT_ATOMS: atom_id res chain seq x y z
N ASP A 1 -9.37 13.51 42.31
CA ASP A 1 -8.37 12.45 42.52
C ASP A 1 -6.98 12.89 42.16
N GLU A 2 -6.05 12.52 42.98
CA GLU A 2 -4.68 12.97 42.90
C GLU A 2 -3.85 12.02 42.04
N GLY A 3 -3.64 12.39 40.81
CA GLY A 3 -2.70 11.69 39.95
C GLY A 3 -2.97 11.90 38.48
N PRO A 4 -1.96 11.81 37.62
CA PRO A 4 -2.13 12.05 36.20
C PRO A 4 -2.93 10.96 35.46
N TYR A 5 -3.27 9.87 36.15
CA TYR A 5 -3.94 8.72 35.57
C TYR A 5 -5.32 8.43 36.18
N LEU A 6 -5.71 9.18 37.20
CA LEU A 6 -7.03 9.02 37.84
C LEU A 6 -7.99 10.07 37.28
N PRO A 7 -9.19 9.68 36.86
CA PRO A 7 -10.18 10.62 36.38
C PRO A 7 -10.59 11.56 37.52
N GLY A 8 -10.46 12.86 37.29
CA GLY A 8 -10.78 13.88 38.29
C GLY A 8 -11.36 15.11 37.65
N VAL A 9 -12.12 15.86 38.45
CA VAL A 9 -12.66 17.15 38.11
C VAL A 9 -11.66 18.23 38.47
N ASN A 10 -11.30 19.09 37.53
CA ASN A 10 -10.36 20.17 37.72
C ASN A 10 -11.06 21.47 38.13
N TYR A 11 -12.19 21.77 37.46
CA TYR A 11 -12.96 22.99 37.67
C TYR A 11 -14.45 22.73 37.57
N VAL A 12 -15.21 23.52 38.31
CA VAL A 12 -16.65 23.60 38.16
C VAL A 12 -17.00 25.05 37.83
N ILE A 13 -17.73 25.26 36.75
CA ILE A 13 -18.21 26.57 36.33
C ILE A 13 -19.68 26.66 36.69
N ARG A 14 -20.05 27.63 37.50
CA ARG A 14 -21.42 27.89 37.91
C ARG A 14 -22.19 28.54 36.75
N SER A 15 -23.50 28.53 36.85
CA SER A 15 -24.42 29.25 35.92
C SER A 15 -24.15 30.77 35.83
N ASP A 16 -23.55 31.36 36.89
CA ASP A 16 -23.12 32.77 36.94
C ASP A 16 -21.74 33.02 36.27
N GLY A 17 -21.09 31.97 35.68
CA GLY A 17 -19.79 32.05 35.02
C GLY A 17 -18.60 31.99 35.97
N ARG A 18 -18.80 31.86 37.26
CA ARG A 18 -17.70 31.72 38.22
C ARG A 18 -17.05 30.35 38.11
N ARG A 19 -15.75 30.33 37.88
CA ARG A 19 -14.93 29.12 37.78
C ARG A 19 -14.31 28.78 39.14
N ILE A 20 -14.67 27.64 39.70
CA ILE A 20 -14.17 27.15 41.01
C ILE A 20 -13.15 26.03 40.71
N ARG A 21 -11.92 26.19 41.20
CA ARG A 21 -10.92 25.11 41.12
C ARG A 21 -11.24 24.06 42.19
N VAL A 22 -11.32 22.80 41.76
CA VAL A 22 -11.50 21.66 42.66
C VAL A 22 -10.14 21.20 43.16
N THR A 23 -10.04 21.02 44.46
CA THR A 23 -8.83 20.53 45.15
C THR A 23 -9.27 19.47 46.17
N GLY A 24 -8.35 18.62 46.64
CA GLY A 24 -8.69 17.61 47.63
C GLY A 24 -9.29 18.17 48.94
N ARG A 25 -9.09 19.48 49.22
CA ARG A 25 -9.65 20.16 50.42
C ARG A 25 -11.11 20.60 50.24
N ASN A 26 -11.50 21.00 49.05
CA ASN A 26 -12.84 21.55 48.80
C ASN A 26 -13.73 20.63 47.94
N ALA A 27 -13.25 19.45 47.59
CA ALA A 27 -13.96 18.53 46.69
C ALA A 27 -15.31 18.08 47.27
N ALA A 28 -15.38 17.81 48.58
CA ALA A 28 -16.63 17.45 49.26
C ALA A 28 -17.64 18.58 49.20
N ASP A 29 -17.24 19.79 49.63
CA ASP A 29 -18.11 20.97 49.65
C ASP A 29 -18.58 21.34 48.25
N VAL A 30 -17.73 21.24 47.23
CA VAL A 30 -18.08 21.53 45.82
C VAL A 30 -19.03 20.46 45.31
N SER A 31 -18.87 19.18 45.67
CA SER A 31 -19.77 18.11 45.22
C SER A 31 -21.18 18.25 45.77
N GLU A 32 -21.33 18.76 47.01
CA GLU A 32 -22.64 19.04 47.63
C GLU A 32 -23.33 20.27 47.05
N THR A 33 -22.56 21.19 46.46
CA THR A 33 -23.08 22.47 45.93
C THR A 33 -23.30 22.47 44.40
N ILE A 34 -23.09 21.32 43.75
CA ILE A 34 -23.35 21.20 42.30
C ILE A 34 -24.85 21.19 42.04
N GLU A 35 -25.30 22.12 41.21
CA GLU A 35 -26.68 22.27 40.73
C GLU A 35 -26.78 21.95 39.24
N LEU A 36 -28.00 21.84 38.72
CA LEU A 36 -28.26 21.77 37.28
C LEU A 36 -27.70 23.03 36.61
N ASP A 37 -27.31 22.91 35.36
CA ASP A 37 -26.70 23.96 34.54
C ASP A 37 -25.22 24.33 34.90
N TYR A 38 -24.60 23.63 35.85
CA TYR A 38 -23.16 23.80 36.09
C TYR A 38 -22.38 23.00 35.04
N THR A 39 -21.30 23.60 34.53
CA THR A 39 -20.36 22.93 33.64
C THR A 39 -19.17 22.39 34.43
N VAL A 40 -18.90 21.11 34.30
CA VAL A 40 -17.79 20.43 34.99
C VAL A 40 -16.66 20.15 34.00
N GLU A 41 -15.50 20.76 34.26
CA GLU A 41 -14.26 20.46 33.52
C GLU A 41 -13.54 19.29 34.17
N ARG A 42 -13.55 18.16 33.53
CA ARG A 42 -12.88 16.95 33.99
C ARG A 42 -11.73 16.53 33.08
N GLN A 43 -10.86 15.71 33.58
CA GLN A 43 -9.86 15.02 32.75
C GLN A 43 -10.55 14.02 31.81
N LEU A 44 -9.84 13.69 30.73
CA LEU A 44 -10.23 12.59 29.85
C LEU A 44 -10.29 11.28 30.64
N VAL A 45 -11.26 10.45 30.30
CA VAL A 45 -11.37 9.07 30.81
C VAL A 45 -11.30 8.09 29.63
N ASP A 46 -10.99 6.84 29.95
CA ASP A 46 -10.99 5.77 28.94
C ASP A 46 -12.37 5.65 28.29
N GLY A 47 -12.38 5.63 26.96
CA GLY A 47 -13.61 5.56 26.17
C GLY A 47 -14.15 6.92 25.69
N ASP A 48 -13.60 8.04 26.13
CA ASP A 48 -13.94 9.34 25.58
C ASP A 48 -13.62 9.40 24.08
N VAL A 49 -14.51 10.05 23.33
CA VAL A 49 -14.32 10.22 21.87
C VAL A 49 -13.57 11.52 21.60
N VAL A 50 -12.50 11.39 20.83
CA VAL A 50 -11.66 12.51 20.40
C VAL A 50 -11.45 12.46 18.91
N LEU A 51 -11.20 13.60 18.28
CA LEU A 51 -10.75 13.67 16.90
C LEU A 51 -9.22 13.64 16.88
N PHE A 52 -8.70 12.80 16.00
CA PHE A 52 -7.28 12.62 15.80
C PHE A 52 -6.92 12.98 14.36
N ASN A 53 -5.92 13.84 14.19
CA ASN A 53 -5.60 14.42 12.89
C ASN A 53 -4.09 14.51 12.66
N ARG A 54 -3.67 14.28 11.41
CA ARG A 54 -2.34 14.61 10.92
C ARG A 54 -2.44 15.59 9.75
N GLN A 55 -1.68 16.65 9.80
CA GLN A 55 -1.52 17.61 8.71
C GLN A 55 -0.37 17.17 7.79
N PRO A 56 -0.47 17.44 6.46
CA PRO A 56 -1.57 18.07 5.75
C PRO A 56 -2.78 17.14 5.61
N SER A 57 -3.98 17.67 5.85
CA SER A 57 -5.25 16.93 5.76
C SER A 57 -5.77 16.98 4.32
N LEU A 58 -5.31 16.03 3.48
CA LEU A 58 -5.62 16.00 2.04
C LEU A 58 -6.98 15.36 1.72
N HIS A 59 -7.53 14.57 2.63
CA HIS A 59 -8.81 13.89 2.47
C HIS A 59 -9.49 13.75 3.84
N ARG A 60 -10.77 13.39 3.83
CA ARG A 60 -11.57 13.32 5.07
C ARG A 60 -11.02 12.32 6.10
N MET A 61 -10.35 11.24 5.66
CA MET A 61 -9.78 10.23 6.54
C MET A 61 -8.50 10.67 7.24
N SER A 62 -7.96 11.84 6.91
CA SER A 62 -6.85 12.45 7.68
C SER A 62 -7.30 12.99 9.05
N MET A 63 -8.61 13.00 9.31
CA MET A 63 -9.21 13.32 10.60
C MET A 63 -10.30 12.30 10.91
N MET A 64 -10.08 11.48 11.93
CA MET A 64 -11.03 10.44 12.34
C MET A 64 -11.23 10.46 13.85
N ALA A 65 -12.37 9.93 14.28
CA ALA A 65 -12.71 9.80 15.69
C ALA A 65 -12.17 8.50 16.28
N HIS A 66 -11.51 8.62 17.42
CA HIS A 66 -10.99 7.51 18.19
C HIS A 66 -11.52 7.51 19.61
N ARG A 67 -11.52 6.36 20.26
CA ARG A 67 -11.78 6.23 21.68
C ARG A 67 -10.46 6.27 22.44
N VAL A 68 -10.37 7.16 23.41
CA VAL A 68 -9.16 7.35 24.20
C VAL A 68 -8.92 6.17 25.14
N ARG A 69 -7.66 5.79 25.27
CA ARG A 69 -7.15 5.00 26.38
C ARG A 69 -5.97 5.75 26.99
N ILE A 70 -6.10 6.11 28.25
CA ILE A 70 -5.09 6.87 28.96
C ILE A 70 -3.92 5.95 29.32
N MET A 71 -2.71 6.39 28.98
CA MET A 71 -1.48 5.64 29.21
C MET A 71 -0.37 6.58 29.70
N PRO A 72 0.59 6.07 30.50
CA PRO A 72 1.76 6.84 30.87
C PRO A 72 2.63 7.17 29.65
N GLY A 73 3.24 8.36 29.67
CA GLY A 73 4.13 8.84 28.61
C GLY A 73 3.63 10.11 27.93
N LYS A 74 4.38 10.56 26.92
CA LYS A 74 4.10 11.80 26.18
C LYS A 74 3.91 11.55 24.68
N THR A 75 3.59 10.31 24.30
CA THR A 75 3.43 9.91 22.90
C THR A 75 2.02 9.38 22.67
N PHE A 76 1.49 9.63 21.48
CA PHE A 76 0.30 8.93 20.98
C PHE A 76 0.66 7.51 20.54
N ARG A 77 -0.28 6.59 20.73
CA ARG A 77 -0.15 5.20 20.30
C ARG A 77 -1.43 4.79 19.61
N PHE A 78 -1.34 4.27 18.41
CA PHE A 78 -2.49 3.82 17.62
C PHE A 78 -2.12 2.61 16.75
N ASN A 79 -3.13 1.93 16.22
CA ASN A 79 -2.95 0.73 15.43
C ASN A 79 -2.23 1.05 14.11
N LEU A 80 -1.29 0.20 13.73
CA LEU A 80 -0.51 0.34 12.50
C LEU A 80 -1.38 0.39 11.24
N CYS A 81 -2.51 -0.33 11.23
CA CYS A 81 -3.45 -0.34 10.11
C CYS A 81 -4.07 1.04 9.78
N VAL A 82 -3.98 2.00 10.71
CA VAL A 82 -4.51 3.36 10.55
C VAL A 82 -3.45 4.36 10.05
N CYS A 83 -2.19 3.93 9.92
CA CYS A 83 -1.14 4.78 9.37
C CYS A 83 -1.40 5.25 7.93
N PRO A 84 -1.88 4.40 6.99
CA PRO A 84 -2.11 4.83 5.60
C PRO A 84 -3.09 5.99 5.45
N PRO A 85 -4.29 6.02 6.09
CA PRO A 85 -5.19 7.15 5.97
C PRO A 85 -4.63 8.45 6.54
N TYR A 86 -3.80 8.40 7.58
CA TYR A 86 -3.10 9.57 8.11
C TYR A 86 -1.82 9.90 7.33
N ASN A 87 -1.36 9.01 6.44
CA ASN A 87 -0.02 9.05 5.85
C ASN A 87 1.05 9.30 6.94
N ALA A 88 0.92 8.59 8.07
CA ALA A 88 1.77 8.73 9.24
C ALA A 88 2.78 7.58 9.30
N ASP A 89 3.97 7.91 9.79
CA ASP A 89 4.98 6.95 10.21
C ASP A 89 5.48 7.30 11.63
N PHE A 90 6.36 6.50 12.18
CA PHE A 90 6.79 6.65 13.57
C PHE A 90 8.23 7.16 13.67
N ASP A 91 8.67 7.96 12.71
CA ASP A 91 10.00 8.57 12.66
C ASP A 91 10.13 9.90 13.39
N GLY A 92 9.04 10.35 14.02
CA GLY A 92 8.97 11.63 14.73
C GLY A 92 7.79 12.50 14.31
N ASP A 93 6.84 11.94 13.59
CA ASP A 93 5.61 12.64 13.22
C ASP A 93 4.87 13.18 14.44
N GLU A 94 4.34 14.39 14.30
CA GLU A 94 3.45 15.03 15.27
C GLU A 94 2.01 15.01 14.74
N MET A 95 1.05 14.79 15.65
CA MET A 95 -0.37 14.75 15.32
C MET A 95 -1.18 15.57 16.31
N ASN A 96 -2.38 15.97 15.90
CA ASN A 96 -3.29 16.77 16.71
C ASN A 96 -4.38 15.90 17.31
N LEU A 97 -4.71 16.16 18.58
CA LEU A 97 -5.84 15.54 19.27
C LEU A 97 -6.80 16.64 19.70
N HIS A 98 -8.06 16.54 19.31
CA HIS A 98 -9.12 17.47 19.66
C HIS A 98 -10.14 16.79 20.56
N VAL A 99 -10.37 17.40 21.74
CA VAL A 99 -11.41 16.95 22.67
C VAL A 99 -12.69 17.67 22.36
N LEU A 100 -13.74 16.92 22.06
CA LEU A 100 -15.03 17.45 21.65
C LEU A 100 -15.80 17.99 22.87
N GLN A 101 -16.34 19.22 22.74
CA GLN A 101 -16.97 19.92 23.85
C GLN A 101 -18.51 19.82 23.82
N SER A 102 -19.14 19.91 22.62
CA SER A 102 -20.59 19.81 22.52
C SER A 102 -21.07 18.38 22.29
N ASP A 103 -22.32 18.11 22.66
CA ASP A 103 -22.93 16.79 22.50
C ASP A 103 -23.23 16.49 21.03
N GLU A 104 -23.57 17.50 20.23
CA GLU A 104 -23.75 17.38 18.78
C GLU A 104 -22.45 16.92 18.11
N ALA A 105 -21.33 17.59 18.42
CA ALA A 105 -20.02 17.21 17.89
C ALA A 105 -19.61 15.80 18.30
N ARG A 106 -19.91 15.40 19.54
CA ARG A 106 -19.68 14.03 20.02
C ARG A 106 -20.54 13.01 19.30
N ALA A 107 -21.81 13.34 19.02
CA ALA A 107 -22.72 12.47 18.28
C ALA A 107 -22.25 12.29 16.84
N GLU A 108 -21.90 13.39 16.15
CA GLU A 108 -21.36 13.37 14.80
C GLU A 108 -20.06 12.52 14.72
N ALA A 109 -19.13 12.73 15.65
CA ALA A 109 -17.89 11.97 15.72
C ALA A 109 -18.14 10.46 15.93
N ARG A 110 -19.13 10.09 16.76
CA ARG A 110 -19.47 8.69 17.01
C ARG A 110 -20.16 8.00 15.85
N ILE A 111 -20.91 8.70 15.04
CA ILE A 111 -21.74 8.13 13.98
C ILE A 111 -21.02 8.16 12.63
N LEU A 112 -20.37 9.28 12.29
CA LEU A 112 -19.84 9.52 10.95
C LEU A 112 -18.30 9.40 10.86
N MET A 113 -17.60 9.77 11.94
CA MET A 113 -16.14 9.95 11.87
C MET A 113 -15.32 8.79 12.47
N GLN A 114 -15.94 7.77 13.01
CA GLN A 114 -15.21 6.62 13.55
C GLN A 114 -14.40 5.92 12.46
N VAL A 115 -13.29 5.30 12.86
CA VAL A 115 -12.37 4.62 11.96
C VAL A 115 -13.07 3.56 11.10
N GLN A 116 -14.00 2.79 11.68
CA GLN A 116 -14.73 1.75 10.96
C GLN A 116 -15.64 2.28 9.86
N GLU A 117 -16.16 3.50 9.99
CA GLU A 117 -17.00 4.14 8.96
C GLU A 117 -16.16 4.68 7.78
N ASN A 118 -14.85 4.77 7.95
CA ASN A 118 -13.91 5.31 6.99
C ASN A 118 -12.91 4.26 6.45
N ILE A 119 -13.26 2.99 6.49
CA ILE A 119 -12.41 1.90 5.98
C ILE A 119 -12.33 1.93 4.46
N LEU A 120 -13.45 2.23 3.78
CA LEU A 120 -13.50 2.35 2.32
C LEU A 120 -13.25 3.81 1.90
N SER A 121 -12.39 3.97 0.89
CA SER A 121 -12.09 5.28 0.33
C SER A 121 -13.24 5.82 -0.50
N PRO A 122 -13.67 7.08 -0.31
CA PRO A 122 -14.67 7.70 -1.17
C PRO A 122 -14.18 8.00 -2.59
N ARG A 123 -12.87 7.89 -2.85
CA ARG A 123 -12.28 8.14 -4.17
C ARG A 123 -12.58 7.01 -5.17
N TYR A 124 -12.50 5.75 -4.72
CA TYR A 124 -12.61 4.57 -5.60
C TYR A 124 -13.31 3.38 -4.95
N GLY A 125 -13.86 3.54 -3.77
CA GLY A 125 -14.62 2.50 -3.08
C GLY A 125 -13.81 1.29 -2.59
N GLY A 126 -12.49 1.33 -2.65
CA GLY A 126 -11.63 0.29 -2.11
C GLY A 126 -11.13 0.58 -0.69
N PRO A 127 -10.57 -0.40 0.03
CA PRO A 127 -10.12 -0.22 1.40
C PRO A 127 -8.89 0.70 1.48
N ILE A 128 -8.89 1.64 2.41
CA ILE A 128 -7.75 2.48 2.76
C ILE A 128 -7.11 2.06 4.09
N ILE A 129 -7.87 1.38 4.93
CA ILE A 129 -7.44 0.81 6.20
C ILE A 129 -7.35 -0.70 6.02
N GLY A 130 -6.21 -1.28 6.34
CA GLY A 130 -5.98 -2.71 6.18
C GLY A 130 -4.64 -3.13 6.78
N ALA A 131 -4.34 -4.42 6.69
CA ALA A 131 -3.07 -4.95 7.17
C ALA A 131 -1.87 -4.37 6.42
N ILE A 132 -0.78 -4.09 7.12
CA ILE A 132 0.49 -3.64 6.56
C ILE A 132 1.67 -4.33 7.27
N HIS A 133 2.82 -4.32 6.64
CA HIS A 133 4.11 -4.81 7.18
C HIS A 133 4.01 -6.20 7.83
N ASP A 134 4.32 -6.30 9.12
CA ASP A 134 4.35 -7.57 9.87
C ASP A 134 3.01 -8.30 9.92
N HIS A 135 1.89 -7.57 9.80
CA HIS A 135 0.57 -8.18 9.73
C HIS A 135 0.42 -9.02 8.45
N ILE A 136 0.94 -8.53 7.32
CA ILE A 136 0.93 -9.27 6.05
C ILE A 136 1.92 -10.42 6.11
N THR A 137 3.15 -10.17 6.56
CA THR A 137 4.19 -11.20 6.67
C THR A 137 3.77 -12.35 7.60
N GLY A 138 3.15 -12.03 8.74
CA GLY A 138 2.67 -13.03 9.71
C GLY A 138 1.59 -13.93 9.13
N ILE A 139 0.60 -13.35 8.45
CA ILE A 139 -0.46 -14.14 7.80
C ILE A 139 0.06 -14.90 6.59
N TYR A 140 1.03 -14.33 5.85
CA TYR A 140 1.71 -15.04 4.79
C TYR A 140 2.34 -16.33 5.29
N TYR A 141 3.18 -16.27 6.31
CA TYR A 141 3.82 -17.45 6.90
C TYR A 141 2.84 -18.43 7.55
N LEU A 142 1.71 -17.94 8.03
CA LEU A 142 0.66 -18.80 8.57
C LEU A 142 -0.03 -19.61 7.47
N THR A 143 -0.21 -19.06 6.28
CA THR A 143 -1.04 -19.65 5.22
C THR A 143 -0.25 -20.30 4.09
N HIS A 144 1.00 -19.88 3.86
CA HIS A 144 1.88 -20.40 2.81
C HIS A 144 2.27 -21.84 3.13
N ASP A 145 2.17 -22.72 2.13
CA ASP A 145 2.44 -24.16 2.24
C ASP A 145 1.68 -24.88 3.37
N ASN A 146 0.68 -24.21 3.95
CA ASN A 146 -0.20 -24.77 4.96
C ASN A 146 0.53 -25.47 6.13
N PRO A 147 1.38 -24.77 6.89
CA PRO A 147 2.19 -25.34 7.95
C PRO A 147 1.34 -26.01 9.02
N LYS A 148 1.87 -27.07 9.62
CA LYS A 148 1.23 -27.81 10.69
C LYS A 148 1.76 -27.34 12.04
N PHE A 149 0.87 -27.14 12.98
CA PHE A 149 1.17 -26.72 14.35
C PHE A 149 0.70 -27.76 15.36
N ASP A 150 1.49 -27.98 16.39
CA ASP A 150 1.10 -28.76 17.55
C ASP A 150 0.13 -27.95 18.45
N ARG A 151 -0.44 -28.60 19.44
CA ARG A 151 -1.41 -27.96 20.35
C ARG A 151 -0.83 -26.75 21.07
N THR A 152 0.41 -26.82 21.52
CA THR A 152 1.06 -25.74 22.28
C THR A 152 1.28 -24.52 21.42
N ARG A 153 1.84 -24.69 20.22
CA ARG A 153 2.05 -23.61 19.26
C ARG A 153 0.73 -23.00 18.81
N THR A 154 -0.26 -23.84 18.51
CA THR A 154 -1.61 -23.37 18.14
C THR A 154 -2.20 -22.49 19.23
N LEU A 155 -2.16 -22.90 20.50
CA LEU A 155 -2.66 -22.10 21.62
C LEU A 155 -1.89 -20.79 21.77
N ASN A 156 -0.57 -20.79 21.58
CA ASN A 156 0.22 -19.57 21.64
C ASN A 156 -0.19 -18.57 20.53
N ILE A 157 -0.40 -19.06 19.31
CA ILE A 157 -0.81 -18.22 18.17
C ILE A 157 -2.19 -17.60 18.42
N ILE A 158 -3.18 -18.41 18.87
CA ILE A 158 -4.56 -17.94 19.05
C ILE A 158 -4.80 -17.26 20.40
N SER A 159 -3.88 -17.34 21.36
CA SER A 159 -4.05 -16.80 22.72
C SER A 159 -4.40 -15.31 22.79
N LYS A 160 -4.03 -14.55 21.75
CA LYS A 160 -4.29 -13.11 21.65
C LYS A 160 -5.67 -12.80 21.03
N LEU A 161 -6.35 -13.79 20.48
CA LEU A 161 -7.68 -13.64 19.92
C LEU A 161 -8.72 -13.63 21.06
N SER A 162 -9.74 -12.79 20.92
CA SER A 162 -10.82 -12.69 21.90
C SER A 162 -11.99 -13.57 21.47
N ASN A 163 -12.55 -14.34 22.40
CA ASN A 163 -13.78 -15.12 22.20
C ASN A 163 -13.71 -16.18 21.07
N ILE A 164 -12.55 -16.76 20.83
CA ILE A 164 -12.39 -17.84 19.86
C ILE A 164 -12.12 -19.14 20.61
N GLU A 165 -12.93 -20.12 20.34
CA GLU A 165 -12.74 -21.51 20.82
C GLU A 165 -11.69 -22.20 19.96
N MET A 166 -10.94 -23.13 20.55
CA MET A 166 -9.95 -23.91 19.81
C MET A 166 -10.68 -24.80 18.78
N PRO A 167 -10.28 -24.76 17.49
CA PRO A 167 -10.95 -25.59 16.49
C PRO A 167 -10.62 -27.07 16.68
N GLU A 168 -11.43 -27.94 16.10
CA GLU A 168 -11.13 -29.35 16.02
C GLU A 168 -9.80 -29.59 15.28
N ALA A 169 -9.07 -30.62 15.69
CA ALA A 169 -7.80 -30.96 15.05
C ALA A 169 -7.99 -31.31 13.56
N ALA A 170 -7.10 -30.81 12.70
CA ALA A 170 -7.13 -31.13 11.27
C ALA A 170 -6.82 -32.61 11.00
N GLY A 171 -6.08 -33.25 11.90
CA GLY A 171 -5.73 -34.66 11.82
C GLY A 171 -4.81 -35.10 12.94
N LYS A 172 -4.33 -36.33 12.84
CA LYS A 172 -3.33 -36.90 13.76
C LYS A 172 -2.11 -37.36 12.98
N GLU A 173 -0.95 -36.96 13.42
CA GLU A 173 0.34 -37.38 12.87
C GLU A 173 1.20 -37.95 14.00
N ASN A 174 1.71 -39.16 13.84
CA ASN A 174 2.46 -39.87 14.89
C ASN A 174 1.73 -39.98 16.26
N GLY A 175 0.41 -40.00 16.26
CA GLY A 175 -0.42 -40.04 17.47
C GLY A 175 -0.72 -38.68 18.10
N ASN A 176 -0.12 -37.59 17.64
CA ASN A 176 -0.36 -36.23 18.10
C ASN A 176 -1.34 -35.51 17.17
N GLU A 177 -2.23 -34.73 17.76
CA GLU A 177 -3.14 -33.85 17.01
C GLU A 177 -2.38 -32.66 16.43
N TYR A 178 -2.74 -32.27 15.21
CA TYR A 178 -2.18 -31.08 14.57
C TYR A 178 -3.27 -30.19 13.98
N TRP A 179 -2.95 -28.92 13.86
CA TRP A 179 -3.76 -27.87 13.25
C TRP A 179 -3.00 -27.26 12.08
N THR A 180 -3.73 -26.83 11.06
CA THR A 180 -3.11 -26.20 9.89
C THR A 180 -3.25 -24.68 9.92
N GLY A 181 -2.30 -23.96 9.33
CA GLY A 181 -2.34 -22.51 9.31
C GLY A 181 -3.55 -21.94 8.58
N LYS A 182 -3.99 -22.57 7.48
CA LYS A 182 -5.22 -22.18 6.77
C LYS A 182 -6.47 -22.35 7.61
N GLN A 183 -6.51 -23.40 8.44
CA GLN A 183 -7.60 -23.60 9.40
C GLN A 183 -7.64 -22.48 10.45
N LEU A 184 -6.48 -22.09 10.99
CA LEU A 184 -6.39 -20.99 11.95
C LEU A 184 -6.82 -19.66 11.35
N PHE A 185 -6.46 -19.38 10.11
CA PHE A 185 -6.94 -18.19 9.42
C PHE A 185 -8.45 -18.24 9.16
N SER A 186 -9.00 -19.41 8.85
CA SER A 186 -10.44 -19.57 8.60
C SER A 186 -11.31 -19.26 9.83
N MET A 187 -10.76 -19.35 11.04
CA MET A 187 -11.49 -19.04 12.28
C MET A 187 -11.96 -17.59 12.39
N ILE A 188 -11.23 -16.67 11.75
CA ILE A 188 -11.53 -15.24 11.79
C ILE A 188 -12.42 -14.78 10.63
N LEU A 189 -12.66 -15.65 9.64
CA LEU A 189 -13.51 -15.34 8.49
C LEU A 189 -15.00 -15.48 8.84
N PRO A 190 -15.88 -14.63 8.26
CA PRO A 190 -17.32 -14.86 8.31
C PRO A 190 -17.70 -16.22 7.67
N LYS A 191 -18.65 -16.94 8.29
CA LYS A 191 -19.00 -18.32 7.91
C LYS A 191 -19.55 -18.48 6.49
N ASP A 192 -20.16 -17.42 5.93
CA ASP A 192 -20.78 -17.45 4.60
C ASP A 192 -19.89 -16.80 3.52
N LEU A 193 -18.69 -16.35 3.88
CA LEU A 193 -17.80 -15.66 2.97
C LEU A 193 -17.38 -16.55 1.80
N ARG A 194 -17.52 -16.01 0.59
CA ARG A 194 -17.05 -16.62 -0.65
C ARG A 194 -16.16 -15.64 -1.38
N ALA A 195 -14.94 -16.03 -1.73
CA ALA A 195 -14.00 -15.21 -2.48
C ALA A 195 -13.06 -16.10 -3.28
N THR A 196 -12.79 -15.72 -4.52
CA THR A 196 -11.87 -16.43 -5.40
C THR A 196 -11.05 -15.41 -6.19
N PHE A 197 -9.74 -15.41 -6.01
CA PHE A 197 -8.85 -14.48 -6.71
C PHE A 197 -7.41 -14.98 -6.68
N LYS A 198 -6.55 -14.35 -7.48
CA LYS A 198 -5.12 -14.64 -7.54
C LYS A 198 -4.34 -13.70 -6.61
N ALA A 199 -3.50 -14.24 -5.75
CA ALA A 199 -2.59 -13.51 -4.88
C ALA A 199 -1.44 -12.82 -5.67
N SER A 200 -0.73 -11.88 -5.05
CA SER A 200 0.38 -11.12 -5.68
C SER A 200 1.66 -11.93 -5.83
N ILE A 201 1.79 -13.05 -5.11
CA ILE A 201 3.02 -13.86 -5.07
C ILE A 201 3.44 -14.34 -6.45
N CYS A 202 2.48 -14.66 -7.32
CA CYS A 202 2.72 -15.12 -8.66
C CYS A 202 1.92 -14.28 -9.66
N GLN A 203 2.58 -13.38 -10.38
CA GLN A 203 1.93 -12.50 -11.34
C GLN A 203 1.75 -13.15 -12.74
N ASN A 204 2.71 -13.92 -13.22
CA ASN A 204 2.83 -14.35 -14.61
C ASN A 204 2.69 -15.86 -14.85
N CYS A 205 1.91 -16.57 -14.04
CA CYS A 205 1.74 -18.02 -14.21
C CYS A 205 0.31 -18.37 -14.64
N ASP A 206 0.12 -18.85 -15.88
CA ASP A 206 -1.17 -19.34 -16.38
C ASP A 206 -1.65 -20.61 -15.65
N LYS A 207 -0.72 -21.30 -14.96
CA LYS A 207 -1.03 -22.47 -14.12
C LYS A 207 -1.71 -22.12 -12.80
N CYS A 208 -1.65 -20.86 -12.38
CA CYS A 208 -2.18 -20.40 -11.07
C CYS A 208 -3.72 -20.35 -11.00
N ARG A 209 -4.42 -20.69 -12.05
CA ARG A 209 -5.87 -20.88 -12.06
C ARG A 209 -6.30 -22.24 -11.51
N LYS A 210 -5.35 -23.15 -11.29
CA LYS A 210 -5.60 -24.50 -10.77
C LYS A 210 -5.29 -24.58 -9.28
N GLU A 211 -6.06 -25.35 -8.55
CA GLU A 211 -5.89 -25.58 -7.11
C GLU A 211 -4.51 -26.13 -6.71
N LYS A 212 -3.74 -26.63 -7.68
CA LYS A 212 -2.35 -27.11 -7.53
C LYS A 212 -1.36 -26.14 -8.17
N CYS A 213 -1.22 -24.96 -7.60
CA CYS A 213 -0.18 -24.01 -7.98
C CYS A 213 1.09 -24.27 -7.15
N GLU A 214 2.26 -24.25 -7.78
CA GLU A 214 3.57 -24.41 -7.13
C GLU A 214 3.81 -23.36 -6.04
N PHE A 215 3.24 -22.15 -6.18
CA PHE A 215 3.35 -21.05 -5.23
C PHE A 215 2.11 -20.88 -4.36
N ASP A 216 1.13 -21.80 -4.44
CA ASP A 216 -0.15 -21.70 -3.71
C ASP A 216 -0.80 -20.30 -3.81
N SER A 217 -0.79 -19.71 -5.02
CA SER A 217 -1.23 -18.32 -5.22
C SER A 217 -2.71 -18.16 -5.52
N TYR A 218 -3.46 -19.24 -5.76
CA TYR A 218 -4.89 -19.18 -6.04
C TYR A 218 -5.70 -19.26 -4.75
N VAL A 219 -6.17 -18.11 -4.29
CA VAL A 219 -6.96 -17.99 -3.06
C VAL A 219 -8.41 -18.36 -3.34
N LYS A 220 -8.90 -19.40 -2.66
CA LYS A 220 -10.29 -19.84 -2.72
C LYS A 220 -10.85 -19.98 -1.32
N VAL A 221 -11.80 -19.13 -0.98
CA VAL A 221 -12.55 -19.16 0.26
C VAL A 221 -13.98 -19.61 -0.07
N ARG A 222 -14.47 -20.64 0.60
CA ARG A 222 -15.84 -21.12 0.48
C ARG A 222 -16.43 -21.35 1.87
N ASN A 223 -17.61 -20.79 2.09
CA ASN A 223 -18.32 -20.88 3.36
C ASN A 223 -17.43 -20.55 4.57
N GLY A 224 -16.64 -19.47 4.46
CA GLY A 224 -15.73 -19.02 5.50
C GLY A 224 -14.48 -19.87 5.72
N VAL A 225 -14.24 -20.90 4.88
CA VAL A 225 -13.06 -21.76 4.98
C VAL A 225 -12.10 -21.48 3.84
N LEU A 226 -10.84 -21.22 4.16
CA LEU A 226 -9.76 -21.07 3.18
C LEU A 226 -9.34 -22.47 2.70
N GLN A 227 -9.78 -22.85 1.50
CA GLN A 227 -9.50 -24.15 0.92
C GLN A 227 -8.10 -24.24 0.33
N CYS A 228 -7.68 -23.24 -0.44
CA CYS A 228 -6.35 -23.12 -1.02
C CYS A 228 -5.95 -21.64 -1.15
N GLY A 229 -4.69 -21.40 -1.41
CA GLY A 229 -4.12 -20.08 -1.58
C GLY A 229 -3.39 -19.55 -0.36
N THR A 230 -2.47 -18.63 -0.62
CA THR A 230 -1.70 -17.89 0.39
C THR A 230 -2.27 -16.49 0.54
N ILE A 231 -2.43 -16.03 1.75
CA ILE A 231 -2.96 -14.70 2.04
C ILE A 231 -1.81 -13.69 2.06
N ASP A 232 -1.96 -12.62 1.28
CA ASP A 232 -0.96 -11.56 1.08
C ASP A 232 -1.60 -10.16 1.12
N ALA A 233 -0.86 -9.13 0.70
CA ALA A 233 -1.34 -7.76 0.65
C ALA A 233 -2.57 -7.57 -0.26
N LYS A 234 -2.71 -8.37 -1.33
CA LYS A 234 -3.88 -8.30 -2.22
C LYS A 234 -5.14 -8.88 -1.55
N SER A 235 -4.95 -9.70 -0.54
CA SER A 235 -6.04 -10.33 0.23
C SER A 235 -6.55 -9.43 1.36
N ILE A 236 -5.63 -8.89 2.19
CA ILE A 236 -5.95 -8.17 3.44
C ILE A 236 -5.31 -6.79 3.56
N GLY A 237 -4.56 -6.35 2.55
CA GLY A 237 -3.84 -5.08 2.59
C GLY A 237 -4.74 -3.85 2.40
N ASN A 238 -4.15 -2.67 2.63
CA ASN A 238 -4.82 -1.39 2.68
C ASN A 238 -5.34 -0.84 1.33
N SER A 239 -4.85 -1.29 0.18
CA SER A 239 -5.28 -0.72 -1.12
C SER A 239 -5.98 -1.71 -2.04
N LYS A 240 -5.63 -2.97 -1.97
CA LYS A 240 -6.12 -4.01 -2.88
C LYS A 240 -6.76 -5.20 -2.15
N GLY A 241 -7.00 -5.10 -0.85
CA GLY A 241 -7.49 -6.18 0.01
C GLY A 241 -8.85 -6.70 -0.39
N LYS A 242 -8.91 -7.72 -1.27
CA LYS A 242 -10.16 -8.26 -1.80
C LYS A 242 -11.04 -8.92 -0.72
N ILE A 243 -10.45 -9.61 0.24
CA ILE A 243 -11.21 -10.20 1.37
C ILE A 243 -11.79 -9.08 2.24
N LEU A 244 -10.98 -8.06 2.51
CA LEU A 244 -11.37 -6.92 3.34
C LEU A 244 -12.49 -6.10 2.69
N ASP A 245 -12.38 -5.84 1.38
CA ASP A 245 -13.40 -5.16 0.60
C ASP A 245 -14.73 -5.94 0.61
N ARG A 246 -14.67 -7.27 0.39
CA ARG A 246 -15.86 -8.12 0.43
C ARG A 246 -16.53 -8.12 1.80
N ILE A 247 -15.74 -8.25 2.89
CA ILE A 247 -16.29 -8.18 4.24
C ILE A 247 -16.92 -6.81 4.52
N ALA A 248 -16.32 -5.71 4.02
CA ALA A 248 -16.85 -4.37 4.22
C ALA A 248 -18.22 -4.19 3.57
N ARG A 249 -18.40 -4.73 2.38
CA ARG A 249 -19.66 -4.60 1.61
C ARG A 249 -20.76 -5.51 2.14
N ASP A 250 -20.43 -6.79 2.41
CA ASP A 250 -21.43 -7.80 2.74
C ASP A 250 -21.82 -7.78 4.21
N TYR A 251 -20.88 -7.46 5.13
CA TYR A 251 -21.08 -7.60 6.59
C TYR A 251 -21.02 -6.27 7.35
N GLY A 252 -20.67 -5.18 6.66
CA GLY A 252 -20.65 -3.84 7.22
C GLY A 252 -19.40 -3.48 8.05
N PRO A 253 -19.29 -2.20 8.47
CA PRO A 253 -18.09 -1.62 9.03
C PRO A 253 -17.65 -2.24 10.36
N GLU A 254 -18.58 -2.62 11.22
CA GLU A 254 -18.25 -3.19 12.54
C GLU A 254 -17.60 -4.57 12.42
N ARG A 255 -18.05 -5.42 11.48
CA ARG A 255 -17.43 -6.73 11.26
C ARG A 255 -16.03 -6.59 10.64
N VAL A 256 -15.83 -5.61 9.75
CA VAL A 256 -14.50 -5.31 9.20
C VAL A 256 -13.55 -4.88 10.31
N ARG A 257 -13.98 -4.01 11.22
CA ARG A 257 -13.18 -3.58 12.37
C ARG A 257 -12.71 -4.78 13.18
N GLN A 258 -13.66 -5.67 13.52
CA GLN A 258 -13.34 -6.91 14.26
C GLN A 258 -12.36 -7.80 13.48
N PHE A 259 -12.59 -7.98 12.19
CA PHE A 259 -11.71 -8.76 11.31
C PHE A 259 -10.28 -8.21 11.27
N ILE A 260 -10.10 -6.88 11.13
CA ILE A 260 -8.77 -6.27 11.14
C ILE A 260 -8.07 -6.47 12.48
N ASP A 261 -8.78 -6.33 13.59
CA ASP A 261 -8.24 -6.59 14.93
C ASP A 261 -7.83 -8.06 15.11
N GLU A 262 -8.65 -8.99 14.64
CA GLU A 262 -8.39 -10.43 14.68
C GLU A 262 -7.19 -10.81 13.79
N VAL A 263 -7.14 -10.29 12.56
CA VAL A 263 -5.99 -10.46 11.63
C VAL A 263 -4.69 -9.96 12.25
N THR A 264 -4.71 -8.77 12.83
CA THR A 264 -3.53 -8.17 13.48
C THR A 264 -3.01 -9.06 14.62
N ARG A 265 -3.91 -9.53 15.48
CA ARG A 265 -3.54 -10.37 16.62
C ARG A 265 -3.03 -11.74 16.18
N LEU A 266 -3.70 -12.35 15.19
CA LEU A 266 -3.29 -13.64 14.62
C LEU A 266 -1.93 -13.54 13.94
N ALA A 267 -1.70 -12.48 13.14
CA ALA A 267 -0.44 -12.23 12.46
C ALA A 267 0.72 -12.08 13.45
N LEU A 268 0.52 -11.27 14.49
CA LEU A 268 1.51 -11.09 15.54
C LEU A 268 1.77 -12.39 16.32
N GLY A 269 0.74 -13.20 16.56
CA GLY A 269 0.89 -14.52 17.16
C GLY A 269 1.75 -15.45 16.30
N ALA A 270 1.49 -15.49 14.99
CA ALA A 270 2.22 -16.32 14.04
C ALA A 270 3.70 -15.88 13.89
N ILE A 271 3.94 -14.58 13.78
CA ILE A 271 5.31 -14.04 13.65
C ILE A 271 6.14 -14.26 14.91
N MET A 272 5.51 -14.12 16.09
CA MET A 272 6.21 -14.35 17.37
C MET A 272 6.54 -15.82 17.60
N ASP A 273 5.69 -16.75 17.13
CA ASP A 273 5.94 -18.19 17.22
C ASP A 273 7.07 -18.64 16.27
N ARG A 274 7.09 -18.12 15.05
CA ARG A 274 8.11 -18.45 14.06
C ARG A 274 9.45 -17.74 14.31
N GLY A 275 9.39 -16.46 14.70
CA GLY A 275 10.47 -15.51 14.58
C GLY A 275 10.64 -15.00 13.13
N PHE A 276 10.97 -13.72 12.99
CA PHE A 276 11.23 -13.10 11.70
C PHE A 276 12.32 -12.04 11.86
N SER A 277 13.33 -12.12 11.01
CA SER A 277 14.41 -11.14 10.95
C SER A 277 14.94 -11.09 9.53
N THR A 278 15.55 -9.98 9.16
CA THR A 278 16.27 -9.80 7.91
C THR A 278 17.62 -9.18 8.20
N GLY A 279 18.66 -9.74 7.62
CA GLY A 279 20.04 -9.30 7.76
C GLY A 279 20.66 -8.97 6.41
N ILE A 280 21.84 -8.39 6.44
CA ILE A 280 22.59 -8.08 5.22
C ILE A 280 23.03 -9.36 4.47
N ASP A 281 23.12 -10.47 5.19
CA ASP A 281 23.49 -11.78 4.63
C ASP A 281 22.34 -12.39 3.81
N ASP A 282 21.08 -11.99 4.08
CA ASP A 282 19.91 -12.42 3.30
C ASP A 282 19.97 -11.95 1.84
N GLU A 283 20.86 -11.02 1.53
CA GLU A 283 21.07 -10.50 0.18
C GLU A 283 22.32 -11.07 -0.51
N ASP A 284 22.94 -12.09 0.08
CA ASP A 284 24.06 -12.79 -0.52
C ASP A 284 23.58 -13.68 -1.66
N ILE A 285 24.14 -13.43 -2.84
CA ILE A 285 23.94 -14.27 -4.01
C ILE A 285 25.22 -15.11 -4.26
N PRO A 286 25.07 -16.36 -4.74
CA PRO A 286 26.22 -17.22 -5.11
C PRO A 286 27.11 -16.54 -6.14
N GLU A 287 28.40 -16.90 -6.12
CA GLU A 287 29.39 -16.36 -7.06
C GLU A 287 29.01 -16.65 -8.53
N GLU A 288 28.36 -17.79 -8.79
CA GLU A 288 27.85 -18.12 -10.13
C GLU A 288 26.82 -17.11 -10.62
N ALA A 289 25.90 -16.68 -9.73
CA ALA A 289 24.91 -15.66 -10.06
C ALA A 289 25.55 -14.28 -10.27
N LYS A 290 26.57 -13.94 -9.47
CA LYS A 290 27.33 -12.69 -9.67
C LYS A 290 28.02 -12.67 -11.04
N MET A 291 28.66 -13.79 -11.43
CA MET A 291 29.29 -13.91 -12.73
C MET A 291 28.26 -13.77 -13.88
N GLN A 292 27.11 -14.42 -13.77
CA GLN A 292 26.03 -14.28 -14.77
C GLN A 292 25.54 -12.83 -14.90
N ILE A 293 25.38 -12.13 -13.78
CA ILE A 293 25.00 -10.72 -13.79
C ILE A 293 26.07 -9.85 -14.45
N GLN A 294 27.34 -10.08 -14.13
CA GLN A 294 28.46 -9.34 -14.72
C GLN A 294 28.58 -9.59 -16.22
N GLU A 295 28.42 -10.84 -16.66
CA GLU A 295 28.46 -11.21 -18.08
C GLU A 295 27.31 -10.53 -18.84
N PHE A 296 26.09 -10.58 -18.32
CA PHE A 296 24.94 -9.92 -18.93
C PHE A 296 25.10 -8.40 -18.97
N ASN A 297 25.57 -7.78 -17.90
CA ASN A 297 25.87 -6.35 -17.88
C ASN A 297 26.91 -5.97 -18.95
N LYS A 298 27.93 -6.80 -19.12
CA LYS A 298 28.94 -6.60 -20.16
C LYS A 298 28.34 -6.68 -21.58
N GLU A 299 27.49 -7.68 -21.83
CA GLU A 299 26.76 -7.80 -23.10
C GLU A 299 25.91 -6.54 -23.41
N CYS A 300 25.22 -6.02 -22.39
CA CYS A 300 24.43 -4.79 -22.54
C CYS A 300 25.33 -3.58 -22.84
N ILE A 301 26.48 -3.46 -22.20
CA ILE A 301 27.45 -2.39 -22.45
C ILE A 301 28.03 -2.50 -23.87
N ASP A 302 28.31 -3.70 -24.34
CA ASP A 302 28.80 -3.95 -25.69
C ASP A 302 27.73 -3.56 -26.75
N LYS A 303 26.44 -3.85 -26.48
CA LYS A 303 25.31 -3.40 -27.32
C LYS A 303 25.22 -1.87 -27.36
N VAL A 304 25.36 -1.22 -26.19
CA VAL A 304 25.40 0.26 -26.13
C VAL A 304 26.55 0.81 -26.97
N THR A 305 27.72 0.21 -26.88
CA THR A 305 28.88 0.62 -27.69
C THR A 305 28.60 0.48 -29.20
N THR A 306 27.91 -0.60 -29.60
CA THR A 306 27.47 -0.80 -30.99
C THR A 306 26.48 0.29 -31.44
N PHE A 307 25.50 0.64 -30.59
CA PHE A 307 24.56 1.72 -30.91
C PHE A 307 25.26 3.07 -31.03
N VAL A 308 26.22 3.36 -30.15
CA VAL A 308 27.03 4.60 -30.23
C VAL A 308 27.85 4.64 -31.53
N GLN A 309 28.43 3.52 -31.96
CA GLN A 309 29.13 3.42 -33.24
C GLN A 309 28.16 3.65 -34.42
N SER A 310 27.02 2.97 -34.42
CA SER A 310 25.99 3.14 -35.46
C SER A 310 25.47 4.57 -35.54
N PHE A 311 25.39 5.29 -34.41
CA PHE A 311 25.04 6.70 -34.37
C PHE A 311 26.13 7.56 -35.02
N HIS A 312 27.41 7.31 -34.73
CA HIS A 312 28.52 8.04 -35.35
C HIS A 312 28.59 7.80 -36.87
N ASP A 313 28.30 6.56 -37.28
CA ASP A 313 28.27 6.16 -38.70
C ASP A 313 26.97 6.55 -39.40
N ARG A 314 25.99 7.14 -38.66
CA ARG A 314 24.65 7.51 -39.16
C ARG A 314 23.86 6.34 -39.76
N THR A 315 24.09 5.14 -39.30
CA THR A 315 23.39 3.91 -39.71
C THR A 315 22.30 3.52 -38.76
N LEU A 316 22.08 4.25 -37.65
CA LEU A 316 21.05 4.00 -36.69
C LEU A 316 19.67 4.31 -37.30
N ASP A 317 18.72 3.35 -37.23
CA ASP A 317 17.34 3.51 -37.66
C ASP A 317 16.63 4.53 -36.74
N GLN A 318 16.19 5.62 -37.33
CA GLN A 318 15.56 6.73 -36.62
C GLN A 318 14.10 6.38 -36.30
N MET A 319 13.70 6.51 -35.03
CA MET A 319 12.32 6.35 -34.62
C MET A 319 11.42 7.44 -35.20
N PRO A 320 10.19 7.11 -35.63
CA PRO A 320 9.25 8.11 -36.14
C PRO A 320 9.01 9.26 -35.14
N GLY A 321 9.16 10.50 -35.62
CA GLY A 321 8.90 11.69 -34.79
C GLY A 321 10.01 12.10 -33.81
N ARG A 322 11.16 11.41 -33.79
CA ARG A 322 12.31 11.73 -32.89
C ARG A 322 13.57 12.05 -33.69
N SER A 323 14.47 12.81 -33.09
CA SER A 323 15.80 13.02 -33.66
C SER A 323 16.69 11.77 -33.51
N LEU A 324 17.78 11.70 -34.23
CA LEU A 324 18.77 10.62 -34.13
C LEU A 324 19.39 10.51 -32.74
N GLU A 325 19.62 11.67 -32.08
CA GLU A 325 20.12 11.72 -30.71
C GLU A 325 19.09 11.19 -29.70
N GLU A 326 17.83 11.58 -29.82
CA GLU A 326 16.74 11.08 -28.98
C GLU A 326 16.50 9.58 -29.17
N THR A 327 16.55 9.10 -30.40
CA THR A 327 16.46 7.66 -30.72
C THR A 327 17.58 6.88 -30.05
N LEU A 328 18.83 7.36 -30.11
CA LEU A 328 19.95 6.73 -29.41
C LEU A 328 19.74 6.68 -27.91
N GLU A 329 19.30 7.79 -27.30
CA GLU A 329 19.09 7.84 -25.84
C GLU A 329 18.01 6.86 -25.41
N VAL A 330 16.90 6.74 -26.14
CA VAL A 330 15.81 5.80 -25.86
C VAL A 330 16.29 4.34 -25.96
N GLU A 331 16.96 3.97 -27.05
CA GLU A 331 17.46 2.60 -27.22
C GLU A 331 18.51 2.22 -26.16
N VAL A 332 19.40 3.14 -25.82
CA VAL A 332 20.38 2.92 -24.77
C VAL A 332 19.71 2.76 -23.39
N MET A 333 18.74 3.63 -23.06
CA MET A 333 17.99 3.54 -21.81
C MET A 333 17.22 2.20 -21.70
N LYS A 334 16.62 1.75 -22.79
CA LYS A 334 15.92 0.46 -22.88
C LYS A 334 16.86 -0.72 -22.59
N VAL A 335 18.03 -0.75 -23.23
CA VAL A 335 19.01 -1.84 -23.01
C VAL A 335 19.58 -1.83 -21.59
N LEU A 336 19.90 -0.65 -21.05
CA LEU A 336 20.43 -0.54 -19.69
C LEU A 336 19.35 -0.79 -18.63
N GLY A 337 18.07 -0.50 -18.93
CA GLY A 337 16.93 -0.91 -18.12
C GLY A 337 16.80 -2.44 -18.05
N GLN A 338 16.92 -3.11 -19.21
CA GLN A 338 16.92 -4.58 -19.26
C GLN A 338 18.06 -5.21 -18.46
N ALA A 339 19.25 -4.58 -18.41
CA ALA A 339 20.37 -5.04 -17.59
C ALA A 339 19.99 -5.11 -16.10
N ARG A 340 19.39 -4.04 -15.57
CA ARG A 340 18.90 -3.99 -14.18
C ARG A 340 17.82 -5.03 -13.91
N ASP A 341 16.83 -5.13 -14.79
CA ASP A 341 15.68 -6.02 -14.61
C ASP A 341 16.09 -7.51 -14.68
N GLN A 342 17.02 -7.82 -15.58
CA GLN A 342 17.56 -9.19 -15.68
C GLN A 342 18.46 -9.54 -14.48
N ALA A 343 19.27 -8.60 -14.01
CA ALA A 343 20.02 -8.77 -12.76
C ALA A 343 19.08 -9.06 -11.58
N GLY A 344 17.93 -8.37 -11.52
CA GLY A 344 16.90 -8.62 -10.53
C GLY A 344 16.25 -10.00 -10.64
N LYS A 345 15.99 -10.48 -11.86
CA LYS A 345 15.45 -11.83 -12.07
C LYS A 345 16.44 -12.92 -11.66
N ILE A 346 17.72 -12.74 -11.99
CA ILE A 346 18.80 -13.69 -11.60
C ILE A 346 18.93 -13.70 -10.08
N ALA A 347 19.07 -12.53 -9.45
CA ALA A 347 19.15 -12.41 -8.00
C ALA A 347 17.94 -13.03 -7.29
N GLY A 348 16.73 -12.70 -7.71
CA GLY A 348 15.48 -13.22 -7.13
C GLY A 348 15.32 -14.73 -7.28
N LYS A 349 15.84 -15.33 -8.38
CA LYS A 349 15.83 -16.78 -8.57
C LYS A 349 16.75 -17.50 -7.60
N HIS A 350 17.94 -16.95 -7.34
CA HIS A 350 18.92 -17.55 -6.45
C HIS A 350 18.64 -17.32 -4.96
N LEU A 351 18.04 -16.18 -4.60
CA LEU A 351 17.63 -15.91 -3.22
C LEU A 351 16.49 -16.82 -2.76
N GLY A 352 15.64 -17.27 -3.69
CA GLY A 352 14.54 -18.20 -3.39
C GLY A 352 13.38 -17.59 -2.60
N MET A 353 12.36 -18.42 -2.33
CA MET A 353 11.13 -18.00 -1.61
C MET A 353 11.24 -18.13 -0.09
N GLU A 354 12.30 -18.75 0.44
CA GLU A 354 12.53 -18.86 1.88
C GLU A 354 13.23 -17.62 2.46
N ASN A 355 13.82 -16.80 1.60
CA ASN A 355 14.53 -15.60 1.98
C ASN A 355 13.56 -14.55 2.53
N SER A 356 13.86 -14.01 3.71
CA SER A 356 13.02 -13.03 4.42
C SER A 356 12.75 -11.77 3.59
N ALA A 357 13.74 -11.23 2.90
CA ALA A 357 13.61 -10.02 2.08
C ALA A 357 12.75 -10.27 0.83
N VAL A 358 12.90 -11.45 0.18
CA VAL A 358 12.06 -11.87 -0.95
C VAL A 358 10.62 -12.06 -0.51
N VAL A 359 10.38 -12.67 0.66
CA VAL A 359 9.03 -12.84 1.22
C VAL A 359 8.38 -11.49 1.47
N MET A 360 9.07 -10.52 2.11
CA MET A 360 8.52 -9.18 2.33
C MET A 360 8.13 -8.50 1.01
N ALA A 361 8.96 -8.58 -0.02
CA ALA A 361 8.72 -7.95 -1.31
C ALA A 361 7.57 -8.62 -2.07
N LYS A 362 7.54 -9.95 -2.14
CA LYS A 362 6.52 -10.71 -2.89
C LYS A 362 5.17 -10.78 -2.19
N SER A 363 5.14 -10.85 -0.86
CA SER A 363 3.89 -10.78 -0.10
C SER A 363 3.26 -9.38 -0.13
N GLY A 364 4.03 -8.36 -0.54
CA GLY A 364 3.59 -6.96 -0.53
C GLY A 364 3.62 -6.32 0.86
N ALA A 365 4.31 -6.92 1.82
CA ALA A 365 4.44 -6.37 3.16
C ALA A 365 5.29 -5.10 3.16
N ARG A 366 6.49 -5.16 2.58
CA ARG A 366 7.41 -4.01 2.46
C ARG A 366 8.47 -4.25 1.39
N GLY A 367 8.89 -3.15 0.75
CA GLY A 367 9.91 -3.19 -0.29
C GLY A 367 9.36 -3.72 -1.64
N SER A 368 10.27 -3.84 -2.60
CA SER A 368 9.98 -4.39 -3.92
C SER A 368 11.13 -5.26 -4.41
N MET A 369 10.86 -6.10 -5.41
CA MET A 369 11.92 -6.88 -6.07
C MET A 369 12.98 -5.98 -6.73
N LEU A 370 12.61 -4.75 -7.10
CA LEU A 370 13.56 -3.75 -7.61
C LEU A 370 14.60 -3.36 -6.55
N ASN A 371 14.17 -3.16 -5.29
CA ASN A 371 15.10 -2.84 -4.20
C ASN A 371 16.10 -3.98 -4.00
N LEU A 372 15.65 -5.23 -3.99
CA LEU A 372 16.52 -6.41 -3.90
C LEU A 372 17.48 -6.53 -5.09
N SER A 373 17.00 -6.20 -6.29
CA SER A 373 17.84 -6.15 -7.49
C SER A 373 18.97 -5.12 -7.34
N GLN A 374 18.69 -3.96 -6.79
CA GLN A 374 19.69 -2.91 -6.58
C GLN A 374 20.65 -3.24 -5.42
N MET A 375 20.17 -3.95 -4.40
CA MET A 375 21.00 -4.34 -3.26
C MET A 375 21.93 -5.50 -3.59
N ALA A 376 21.44 -6.54 -4.24
CA ALA A 376 22.19 -7.75 -4.53
C ALA A 376 22.81 -7.80 -5.95
N GLY A 377 22.13 -7.22 -6.94
CA GLY A 377 22.49 -7.36 -8.34
C GLY A 377 23.19 -6.14 -8.95
N CYS A 378 22.43 -5.14 -9.36
CA CYS A 378 22.94 -3.95 -10.06
C CYS A 378 22.03 -2.75 -9.79
N VAL A 379 22.63 -1.59 -9.48
CA VAL A 379 21.86 -0.34 -9.27
C VAL A 379 21.24 0.17 -10.58
N GLY A 380 21.95 0.03 -11.69
CA GLY A 380 21.47 0.37 -13.02
C GLY A 380 21.72 1.82 -13.45
N GLN A 381 21.08 2.23 -14.53
CA GLN A 381 21.25 3.57 -15.12
C GLN A 381 20.69 4.64 -14.19
N GLN A 382 21.50 5.69 -13.96
CA GLN A 382 21.07 6.89 -13.27
C GLN A 382 20.54 7.91 -14.28
N ALA A 383 19.39 8.49 -13.98
CA ALA A 383 18.74 9.46 -14.84
C ALA A 383 18.47 10.77 -14.11
N VAL A 384 18.48 11.87 -14.84
CA VAL A 384 18.12 13.22 -14.39
C VAL A 384 17.15 13.80 -15.41
N ARG A 385 15.94 14.14 -14.98
CA ARG A 385 14.82 14.59 -15.83
C ARG A 385 14.45 13.59 -16.93
N GLY A 386 14.46 12.30 -16.61
CA GLY A 386 14.14 11.24 -17.56
C GLY A 386 15.23 10.93 -18.60
N GLU A 387 16.34 11.66 -18.60
CA GLU A 387 17.45 11.48 -19.53
C GLU A 387 18.70 10.97 -18.82
N ARG A 388 19.60 10.32 -19.56
CA ARG A 388 20.92 9.96 -19.03
C ARG A 388 21.70 11.22 -18.64
N LEU A 389 22.63 11.08 -17.70
CA LEU A 389 23.43 12.20 -17.21
C LEU A 389 24.20 12.88 -18.35
N SER A 390 23.96 14.16 -18.56
CA SER A 390 24.58 14.93 -19.64
C SER A 390 25.28 16.19 -19.15
N ARG A 391 24.98 16.66 -17.95
CA ARG A 391 25.45 17.93 -17.40
C ARG A 391 26.54 17.71 -16.36
N GLY A 392 27.49 18.60 -16.32
CA GLY A 392 28.60 18.63 -15.37
C GLY A 392 29.69 19.56 -15.89
N TYR A 393 30.40 19.16 -16.91
CA TYR A 393 31.40 19.95 -17.61
C TYR A 393 30.97 20.19 -19.06
N SER A 394 31.76 20.99 -19.79
CA SER A 394 31.49 21.22 -21.23
C SER A 394 31.62 19.90 -22.00
N ASN A 395 30.48 19.38 -22.48
CA ASN A 395 30.37 18.16 -23.28
C ASN A 395 30.87 16.88 -22.59
N ARG A 396 30.86 16.78 -21.27
CA ARG A 396 31.16 15.57 -20.49
C ARG A 396 30.61 15.69 -19.06
N THR A 397 30.38 14.60 -18.42
CA THR A 397 29.83 14.53 -17.06
C THR A 397 30.90 14.77 -15.98
N LEU A 398 32.05 14.13 -16.10
CA LEU A 398 33.18 14.25 -15.18
C LEU A 398 34.51 14.44 -15.96
N PRO A 399 35.56 14.98 -15.31
CA PRO A 399 36.88 15.17 -15.94
C PRO A 399 37.54 13.85 -16.38
N HIS A 400 37.15 12.72 -15.81
CA HIS A 400 37.71 11.40 -16.11
C HIS A 400 37.32 10.86 -17.49
N PHE A 401 36.20 11.35 -18.05
CA PHE A 401 35.67 10.89 -19.32
C PHE A 401 36.11 11.85 -20.47
N GLU A 402 36.18 11.29 -21.65
CA GLU A 402 36.46 12.07 -22.86
C GLU A 402 35.29 13.02 -23.18
N LYS A 403 35.60 14.05 -23.94
CA LYS A 403 34.56 14.98 -24.41
C LYS A 403 33.68 14.28 -25.44
N ARG A 404 32.34 14.38 -25.25
CA ARG A 404 31.31 13.75 -26.10
C ARG A 404 31.29 12.23 -26.03
N ASP A 405 31.79 11.67 -24.95
CA ASP A 405 31.61 10.23 -24.69
C ASP A 405 30.16 9.95 -24.41
N LEU A 406 29.52 9.10 -25.24
CA LEU A 406 28.13 8.63 -25.14
C LEU A 406 28.01 7.24 -24.51
N GLY A 407 29.13 6.65 -24.08
CA GLY A 407 29.18 5.34 -23.45
C GLY A 407 28.35 5.23 -22.20
N ALA A 408 28.03 3.99 -21.79
CA ALA A 408 27.19 3.71 -20.63
C ALA A 408 27.75 4.32 -19.35
N TYR A 409 29.02 4.04 -19.04
CA TYR A 409 29.67 4.53 -17.81
C TYR A 409 29.81 6.06 -17.78
N ALA A 410 30.14 6.68 -18.94
CA ALA A 410 30.28 8.12 -19.02
C ALA A 410 28.98 8.88 -18.79
N LYS A 411 27.85 8.23 -19.05
CA LYS A 411 26.51 8.77 -18.92
C LYS A 411 25.76 8.27 -17.68
N GLY A 412 26.45 7.65 -16.72
CA GLY A 412 25.89 7.36 -15.40
C GLY A 412 25.33 5.95 -15.21
N PHE A 413 25.77 4.97 -15.96
CA PHE A 413 25.44 3.56 -15.68
C PHE A 413 26.23 3.06 -14.47
N VAL A 414 25.53 2.49 -13.49
CA VAL A 414 26.08 1.90 -12.26
C VAL A 414 25.98 0.39 -12.36
N SER A 415 27.09 -0.26 -12.62
CA SER A 415 27.15 -1.73 -12.77
C SER A 415 27.23 -2.48 -11.45
N ASN A 416 27.67 -1.82 -10.39
CA ASN A 416 27.79 -2.39 -9.07
C ASN A 416 26.45 -2.36 -8.31
N SER A 417 26.34 -3.23 -7.29
CA SER A 417 25.22 -3.23 -6.34
C SER A 417 25.58 -2.46 -5.06
N TYR A 418 24.60 -2.17 -4.23
CA TYR A 418 24.86 -1.55 -2.93
C TYR A 418 25.72 -2.46 -2.03
N LYS A 419 25.52 -3.77 -2.12
CA LYS A 419 26.27 -4.74 -1.32
C LYS A 419 27.72 -4.85 -1.74
N THR A 420 28.00 -4.84 -3.05
CA THR A 420 29.38 -4.84 -3.57
C THR A 420 30.11 -3.52 -3.36
N GLY A 421 29.35 -2.44 -3.15
CA GLY A 421 29.85 -1.08 -3.02
C GLY A 421 30.02 -0.38 -4.37
N LEU A 422 29.74 0.91 -4.38
CA LEU A 422 29.83 1.76 -5.58
C LEU A 422 31.25 2.33 -5.72
N SER A 423 31.74 2.42 -6.95
CA SER A 423 32.96 3.17 -7.22
C SER A 423 32.73 4.68 -6.97
N PRO A 424 33.78 5.49 -6.77
CA PRO A 424 33.63 6.93 -6.53
C PRO A 424 32.84 7.66 -7.63
N THR A 425 33.03 7.30 -8.89
CA THR A 425 32.29 7.86 -10.02
C THR A 425 30.83 7.43 -10.03
N GLU A 426 30.55 6.18 -9.80
CA GLU A 426 29.19 5.62 -9.68
C GLU A 426 28.43 6.24 -8.52
N PHE A 427 29.10 6.37 -7.36
CA PHE A 427 28.51 7.04 -6.20
C PHE A 427 28.14 8.49 -6.50
N PHE A 428 29.00 9.24 -7.21
CA PHE A 428 28.72 10.60 -7.56
C PHE A 428 27.50 10.71 -8.49
N PHE A 429 27.40 9.85 -9.49
CA PHE A 429 26.24 9.82 -10.39
C PHE A 429 24.96 9.43 -9.67
N HIS A 430 25.05 8.46 -8.77
CA HIS A 430 23.92 8.07 -7.93
C HIS A 430 23.47 9.22 -7.01
N ALA A 431 24.42 9.98 -6.44
CA ALA A 431 24.12 11.16 -5.65
C ALA A 431 23.43 12.26 -6.46
N MET A 432 23.79 12.44 -7.75
CA MET A 432 23.11 13.38 -8.64
C MET A 432 21.66 12.98 -8.89
N GLY A 433 21.40 11.71 -9.21
CA GLY A 433 20.04 11.19 -9.40
C GLY A 433 19.20 11.29 -8.13
N GLY A 434 19.76 10.90 -6.98
CA GLY A 434 19.10 11.03 -5.68
C GLY A 434 18.79 12.48 -5.30
N ARG A 435 19.71 13.42 -5.61
CA ARG A 435 19.50 14.85 -5.37
C ARG A 435 18.31 15.39 -6.17
N GLU A 436 18.19 15.00 -7.42
CA GLU A 436 17.04 15.38 -8.24
C GLU A 436 15.73 14.88 -7.65
N GLY A 437 15.66 13.60 -7.24
CA GLY A 437 14.47 13.06 -6.61
C GLY A 437 14.06 13.83 -5.35
N LEU A 438 15.01 14.24 -4.52
CA LEU A 438 14.74 15.06 -3.33
C LEU A 438 14.21 16.45 -3.68
N VAL A 439 14.83 17.12 -4.67
CA VAL A 439 14.41 18.45 -5.13
C VAL A 439 13.03 18.39 -5.79
N ASP A 440 12.79 17.40 -6.66
CA ASP A 440 11.49 17.22 -7.32
C ASP A 440 10.37 16.97 -6.29
N THR A 441 10.60 16.12 -5.30
CA THR A 441 9.65 15.90 -4.22
C THR A 441 9.30 17.19 -3.49
N ALA A 442 10.29 18.01 -3.13
CA ALA A 442 10.07 19.28 -2.42
C ALA A 442 9.28 20.29 -3.28
N VAL A 443 9.62 20.43 -4.56
CA VAL A 443 8.93 21.33 -5.49
C VAL A 443 7.53 20.84 -5.81
N ARG A 444 7.36 19.55 -6.07
CA ARG A 444 6.05 18.92 -6.37
C ARG A 444 5.07 19.07 -5.21
N THR A 445 5.53 18.93 -3.99
CA THR A 445 4.72 19.15 -2.78
C THR A 445 4.14 20.56 -2.76
N SER A 446 4.96 21.58 -3.03
CA SER A 446 4.51 22.98 -3.08
C SER A 446 3.51 23.22 -4.22
N ARG A 447 3.81 22.75 -5.44
CA ARG A 447 2.93 22.90 -6.61
C ARG A 447 1.59 22.20 -6.41
N SER A 448 1.59 20.95 -5.95
CA SER A 448 0.35 20.19 -5.70
C SER A 448 -0.48 20.82 -4.58
N GLY A 449 0.14 21.34 -3.53
CA GLY A 449 -0.56 22.06 -2.47
C GLY A 449 -1.23 23.35 -2.96
N TYR A 450 -0.57 24.11 -3.83
CA TYR A 450 -1.17 25.30 -4.43
C TYR A 450 -2.34 24.93 -5.37
N MET A 451 -2.19 23.88 -6.17
CA MET A 451 -3.27 23.38 -7.03
C MET A 451 -4.46 22.91 -6.22
N GLN A 452 -4.23 22.13 -5.15
CA GLN A 452 -5.28 21.67 -4.23
C GLN A 452 -6.06 22.85 -3.64
N ARG A 453 -5.37 23.89 -3.14
CA ARG A 453 -6.02 25.08 -2.58
C ARG A 453 -6.94 25.74 -3.61
N ARG A 454 -6.48 25.91 -4.85
CA ARG A 454 -7.28 26.49 -5.93
C ARG A 454 -8.49 25.65 -6.29
N LEU A 455 -8.32 24.31 -6.38
CA LEU A 455 -9.42 23.39 -6.65
C LEU A 455 -10.48 23.43 -5.55
N ILE A 456 -10.07 23.39 -4.29
CA ILE A 456 -11.01 23.46 -3.17
C ILE A 456 -11.77 24.79 -3.21
N SER A 457 -11.10 25.93 -3.40
CA SER A 457 -11.79 27.22 -3.51
C SER A 457 -12.74 27.30 -4.71
N ALA A 458 -12.47 26.58 -5.80
CA ALA A 458 -13.36 26.52 -6.95
C ALA A 458 -14.57 25.60 -6.74
N LEU A 459 -14.44 24.58 -5.88
CA LEU A 459 -15.46 23.55 -5.67
C LEU A 459 -16.25 23.71 -4.36
N GLU A 460 -15.81 24.59 -3.44
CA GLU A 460 -16.42 24.73 -2.11
C GLU A 460 -17.89 25.17 -2.15
N ASP A 461 -18.28 25.87 -3.22
CA ASP A 461 -19.65 26.34 -3.43
C ASP A 461 -20.56 25.30 -4.09
N LEU A 462 -20.03 24.18 -4.55
CA LEU A 462 -20.80 23.15 -5.26
C LEU A 462 -21.45 22.17 -4.30
N LYS A 463 -22.73 21.90 -4.52
CA LYS A 463 -23.52 20.98 -3.71
C LYS A 463 -24.38 20.08 -4.58
N LEU A 464 -24.38 18.78 -4.27
CA LEU A 464 -25.34 17.84 -4.83
C LEU A 464 -26.69 18.05 -4.18
N MET A 465 -27.71 18.28 -5.00
CA MET A 465 -29.09 18.48 -4.58
C MET A 465 -29.88 17.17 -4.59
N GLY A 466 -31.03 17.14 -3.93
CA GLY A 466 -31.88 15.95 -3.84
C GLY A 466 -32.49 15.48 -5.17
N ASP A 467 -32.47 16.33 -6.20
CA ASP A 467 -32.91 16.03 -7.58
C ASP A 467 -31.79 15.43 -8.46
N GLY A 468 -30.60 15.18 -7.90
CA GLY A 468 -29.44 14.64 -8.61
C GLY A 468 -28.59 15.68 -9.34
N THR A 469 -29.04 16.97 -9.36
CA THR A 469 -28.26 18.04 -9.99
C THR A 469 -27.18 18.58 -9.06
N VAL A 470 -26.06 19.04 -9.64
CA VAL A 470 -25.01 19.76 -8.91
C VAL A 470 -25.20 21.26 -9.14
N ARG A 471 -25.35 22.03 -8.06
CA ARG A 471 -25.59 23.47 -8.10
C ARG A 471 -24.58 24.23 -7.26
N ASN A 472 -24.41 25.52 -7.61
CA ASN A 472 -23.63 26.45 -6.82
C ASN A 472 -24.52 27.19 -5.79
N THR A 473 -23.93 28.07 -4.99
CA THR A 473 -24.63 28.90 -3.99
C THR A 473 -25.71 29.86 -4.59
N ALA A 474 -25.59 30.20 -5.88
CA ALA A 474 -26.59 30.99 -6.62
C ALA A 474 -27.71 30.13 -7.23
N ASP A 475 -27.77 28.83 -6.88
CA ASP A 475 -28.73 27.85 -7.40
C ASP A 475 -28.63 27.59 -8.92
N THR A 476 -27.51 27.97 -9.52
CA THR A 476 -27.22 27.70 -10.93
C THR A 476 -26.81 26.24 -11.09
N ILE A 477 -27.40 25.52 -12.03
CA ILE A 477 -27.07 24.14 -12.34
C ILE A 477 -25.72 24.12 -13.04
N ILE A 478 -24.76 23.44 -12.45
CA ILE A 478 -23.41 23.22 -13.00
C ILE A 478 -23.32 21.87 -13.72
N GLN A 479 -23.95 20.83 -13.14
CA GLN A 479 -24.14 19.53 -13.77
C GLN A 479 -25.60 19.10 -13.61
N PHE A 480 -26.18 18.55 -14.67
CA PHE A 480 -27.53 18.00 -14.62
C PHE A 480 -27.59 16.68 -13.87
N GLU A 481 -26.53 15.92 -13.92
CA GLU A 481 -26.35 14.67 -13.19
C GLU A 481 -24.93 14.60 -12.64
N TYR A 482 -24.75 14.19 -11.39
CA TYR A 482 -23.44 14.09 -10.74
C TYR A 482 -22.52 13.17 -11.54
N GLY A 483 -21.34 13.69 -11.97
CA GLY A 483 -20.35 12.92 -12.71
C GLY A 483 -20.80 12.43 -14.10
N GLU A 484 -21.93 12.94 -14.63
CA GLU A 484 -22.58 12.54 -15.90
C GLU A 484 -23.21 11.13 -15.88
N ASP A 485 -22.96 10.33 -14.85
CA ASP A 485 -23.46 8.95 -14.69
C ASP A 485 -24.24 8.72 -13.39
N GLY A 486 -24.33 9.71 -12.53
CA GLY A 486 -24.98 9.62 -11.22
C GLY A 486 -24.33 8.64 -10.24
N ALA A 487 -23.19 8.06 -10.59
CA ALA A 487 -22.52 7.05 -9.78
C ALA A 487 -21.74 7.68 -8.61
N ASP A 488 -21.92 7.11 -7.41
CA ASP A 488 -21.11 7.46 -6.24
C ASP A 488 -19.79 6.65 -6.27
N PRO A 489 -18.63 7.30 -6.44
CA PRO A 489 -17.33 6.60 -6.45
C PRO A 489 -17.06 5.78 -5.18
N ALA A 490 -17.63 6.18 -4.04
CA ALA A 490 -17.50 5.42 -2.79
C ALA A 490 -18.16 4.04 -2.84
N ARG A 491 -19.18 3.89 -3.69
CA ARG A 491 -19.90 2.62 -3.90
C ARG A 491 -19.36 1.79 -5.03
N SER A 492 -18.46 2.34 -5.86
CA SER A 492 -17.80 1.60 -6.92
C SER A 492 -16.88 0.50 -6.36
N VAL A 493 -16.60 -0.52 -7.15
CA VAL A 493 -15.65 -1.59 -6.79
C VAL A 493 -14.29 -1.26 -7.37
N GLN A 494 -13.41 -0.68 -6.56
CA GLN A 494 -12.06 -0.25 -6.98
C GLN A 494 -12.08 0.64 -8.25
N GLY A 495 -13.02 1.57 -8.32
CA GLY A 495 -13.20 2.49 -9.46
C GLY A 495 -14.01 1.92 -10.63
N LYS A 496 -14.47 0.68 -10.55
CA LYS A 496 -15.36 0.08 -11.54
C LYS A 496 -16.81 0.13 -11.06
N ALA A 497 -17.73 0.51 -11.90
CA ALA A 497 -19.15 0.56 -11.56
C ALA A 497 -19.70 -0.84 -11.20
N ILE A 498 -19.26 -1.88 -11.93
CA ILE A 498 -19.65 -3.27 -11.70
C ILE A 498 -18.41 -4.15 -11.87
N ASP A 499 -18.17 -5.06 -10.92
CA ASP A 499 -17.21 -6.14 -11.09
C ASP A 499 -17.95 -7.36 -11.67
N LEU A 500 -17.76 -7.61 -12.93
CA LEU A 500 -18.42 -8.70 -13.64
C LEU A 500 -18.00 -10.08 -13.12
N ASP A 501 -16.75 -10.25 -12.73
CA ASP A 501 -16.23 -11.51 -12.20
C ASP A 501 -16.89 -11.87 -10.86
N ASP A 502 -17.07 -10.87 -9.99
CA ASP A 502 -17.79 -11.05 -8.73
C ASP A 502 -19.28 -11.33 -8.99
N LEU A 503 -19.92 -10.64 -9.93
CA LEU A 503 -21.31 -10.85 -10.30
C LEU A 503 -21.53 -12.27 -10.85
N PHE A 504 -20.67 -12.75 -11.75
CA PHE A 504 -20.71 -14.11 -12.25
C PHE A 504 -20.55 -15.15 -11.14
N THR A 505 -19.64 -14.91 -10.21
CA THR A 505 -19.42 -15.80 -9.06
C THR A 505 -20.63 -15.83 -8.12
N GLU A 506 -21.30 -14.71 -7.96
CA GLU A 506 -22.49 -14.62 -7.11
C GLU A 506 -23.71 -15.28 -7.72
N VAL A 507 -23.95 -15.07 -9.03
CA VAL A 507 -25.12 -15.59 -9.74
C VAL A 507 -24.98 -17.10 -10.05
N LEU A 508 -23.81 -17.54 -10.47
CA LEU A 508 -23.57 -18.90 -10.93
C LEU A 508 -23.02 -19.84 -9.84
N GLY A 509 -22.58 -19.28 -8.70
CA GLY A 509 -22.06 -20.06 -7.58
C GLY A 509 -20.86 -20.93 -7.98
N ASP A 510 -20.94 -22.24 -7.68
CA ASP A 510 -19.87 -23.20 -8.00
C ASP A 510 -19.75 -23.52 -9.49
N ASP A 511 -20.75 -23.19 -10.31
CA ASP A 511 -20.71 -23.37 -11.75
C ASP A 511 -20.02 -22.21 -12.49
N ALA A 512 -19.81 -21.07 -11.85
CA ALA A 512 -19.06 -19.95 -12.42
C ALA A 512 -17.65 -20.36 -12.84
N ASP A 513 -16.98 -21.14 -12.01
CA ASP A 513 -15.64 -21.66 -12.31
C ASP A 513 -15.59 -22.55 -13.55
N LYS A 514 -16.70 -23.19 -13.91
CA LYS A 514 -16.80 -24.05 -15.12
C LYS A 514 -17.08 -23.22 -16.38
N LEU A 515 -17.88 -22.17 -16.27
CA LEU A 515 -18.30 -21.34 -17.40
C LEU A 515 -17.26 -20.30 -17.79
N LEU A 516 -16.58 -19.67 -16.84
CA LEU A 516 -15.47 -18.75 -17.09
C LEU A 516 -14.26 -19.43 -17.77
N TYR A 517 -14.23 -20.76 -17.82
CA TYR A 517 -13.16 -21.56 -18.42
C TYR A 517 -13.44 -22.10 -19.83
N ILE A 518 -14.67 -22.02 -20.32
CA ILE A 518 -15.05 -22.64 -21.62
C ILE A 518 -14.73 -21.73 -22.80
N GLU A 519 -14.76 -20.40 -22.62
CA GLU A 519 -14.70 -19.48 -23.78
C GLU A 519 -13.31 -19.11 -24.31
N THR A 520 -12.23 -19.42 -23.64
CA THR A 520 -10.89 -19.07 -24.15
C THR A 520 -10.26 -20.15 -25.05
N LYS A 521 -10.93 -21.27 -25.26
CA LYS A 521 -10.41 -22.35 -26.12
C LYS A 521 -11.03 -22.44 -27.51
N GLU A 522 -12.18 -21.82 -27.76
CA GLU A 522 -12.88 -21.95 -29.03
C GLU A 522 -12.91 -20.68 -29.91
N VAL A 523 -12.42 -19.54 -29.44
CA VAL A 523 -12.34 -18.28 -30.21
C VAL A 523 -10.94 -18.01 -30.80
N GLY A 524 -10.04 -18.95 -30.72
CA GLY A 524 -8.62 -18.80 -31.03
C GLY A 524 -8.16 -19.13 -32.44
N GLU A 525 -9.03 -19.27 -33.47
CA GLU A 525 -8.54 -19.59 -34.79
C GLU A 525 -8.93 -18.67 -35.94
N ASP A 526 -9.69 -17.59 -35.78
CA ASP A 526 -10.13 -16.77 -36.93
C ASP A 526 -10.10 -15.25 -36.81
N TYR A 527 -9.40 -14.67 -35.82
CA TYR A 527 -9.04 -13.24 -35.87
C TYR A 527 -7.55 -13.09 -35.71
N GLY A 528 -6.93 -12.52 -36.76
CA GLY A 528 -5.50 -12.33 -36.90
C GLY A 528 -4.85 -11.78 -35.65
N THR A 529 -3.73 -12.36 -35.34
CA THR A 529 -2.81 -12.00 -34.25
C THR A 529 -2.62 -10.49 -34.15
N ILE A 530 -3.31 -9.87 -33.21
CA ILE A 530 -2.85 -8.62 -32.63
C ILE A 530 -1.70 -9.03 -31.69
N GLU A 531 -0.50 -8.63 -32.05
CA GLU A 531 0.71 -8.94 -31.32
C GLU A 531 0.59 -8.46 -29.88
N LYS A 532 1.01 -9.30 -28.93
CA LYS A 532 0.98 -9.07 -27.48
C LYS A 532 1.77 -7.84 -27.03
N ASP A 533 2.44 -7.16 -27.93
CA ASP A 533 3.25 -5.98 -27.68
C ASP A 533 2.43 -4.67 -27.56
N GLU A 534 1.17 -4.66 -27.97
CA GLU A 534 0.33 -3.45 -27.86
C GLU A 534 -0.46 -3.32 -26.55
N MET A 535 -0.59 -4.38 -25.75
CA MET A 535 -1.29 -4.31 -24.46
C MET A 535 -0.38 -3.95 -23.27
N GLU A 536 0.94 -4.05 -23.40
CA GLU A 536 1.89 -3.58 -22.39
C GLU A 536 2.05 -2.05 -22.38
N TYR A 537 1.68 -1.37 -23.49
CA TYR A 537 1.78 0.10 -23.59
C TYR A 537 0.63 0.87 -22.91
N ILE A 538 -0.48 0.24 -22.64
CA ILE A 538 -1.66 0.91 -22.07
C ILE A 538 -1.61 0.98 -20.52
N GLU A 539 -0.84 0.12 -19.86
CA GLU A 539 -0.67 0.17 -18.39
C GLU A 539 0.45 1.10 -17.91
N GLU A 540 1.31 1.61 -18.81
CA GLU A 540 2.36 2.59 -18.48
C GLU A 540 1.98 4.06 -18.76
N GLU A 541 0.91 4.35 -19.48
CA GLU A 541 0.50 5.73 -19.80
C GLU A 541 -0.39 6.44 -18.75
N GLU A 542 -0.79 5.81 -17.67
CA GLU A 542 -1.50 6.52 -16.58
C GLU A 542 -0.59 7.41 -15.69
N GLY A 543 0.65 7.63 -16.08
CA GLY A 543 1.61 8.51 -15.39
C GLY A 543 1.97 9.83 -16.07
N GLY A 544 1.49 10.13 -17.27
CA GLY A 544 1.90 11.29 -18.04
C GLY A 544 0.75 12.23 -18.41
N PHE A 545 0.46 13.21 -17.56
CA PHE A 545 -0.26 14.42 -18.01
C PHE A 545 0.74 15.31 -18.75
N GLU A 546 0.63 15.38 -20.07
CA GLU A 546 1.24 16.44 -20.86
C GLU A 546 0.58 17.78 -20.53
N GLU A 547 1.40 18.76 -20.20
CA GLU A 547 0.97 20.15 -19.98
C GLU A 547 0.61 20.80 -21.33
N PRO A 548 -0.51 21.56 -21.43
CA PRO A 548 -0.68 22.46 -22.56
C PRO A 548 0.27 23.65 -22.41
N GLU A 549 1.10 23.87 -23.42
CA GLU A 549 1.92 25.09 -23.58
C GLU A 549 0.99 26.30 -23.63
N PHE A 550 1.00 27.12 -22.60
CA PHE A 550 0.53 28.48 -22.69
C PHE A 550 1.68 29.36 -23.18
N GLY A 551 1.59 29.74 -24.47
CA GLY A 551 2.41 30.77 -25.09
C GLY A 551 2.28 32.07 -24.33
N GLY A 552 3.44 32.73 -24.13
CA GLY A 552 3.53 34.00 -23.45
C GLY A 552 3.05 35.18 -24.29
N GLU A 553 2.47 36.11 -23.60
CA GLU A 553 2.70 37.56 -23.69
C GLU A 553 2.67 38.14 -22.28
#